data_9a41ed2c3488a9faeaa5aa5a740dad1f
#
_entry.id   9a41ed2c3488a9faeaa5aa5a740dad1f
#
_cell.length_a   1.000
_cell.length_b   1.000
_cell.length_c   1.000
_cell.angle_alpha   90.00
_cell.angle_beta   90.00
_cell.angle_gamma   90.00
#
_symmetry.space_group_name_H-M   'P 1'
#
loop_
_entity.id
_entity.type
_entity.pdbx_description
1 polymer ?
#
loop_
_entity_poly.entity_id
_entity_poly.type
_entity_poly.pdbx_seq_one_letter_code
_entity_poly.pdbx_strand_id
1 'polypeptide(L)'
;MISRLLKVLLIGFILSFSVTLTAFSATEEEQIEVLKDVSNTCIENQRVCLFKTIKGNELNAYTDGVTIFIYTGILERLSKDELRSILYHELAHILLQHPQRTRELLNKRLPISMWEFKSHKVYNEIEADTLATHLLLSKGHPSKLDEGLLRIVPEKFIGKQTLTHPSTISRVKNIRKIEVMYDR
;
A
#
# COMPACT_ATOMS: atom_id res chain seq x y z
N MET A 1 -20.08 -3.55 -74.65
CA MET A 1 -20.91 -3.90 -73.48
C MET A 1 -20.01 -3.88 -72.21
N ILE A 2 -20.23 -2.92 -71.40
CA ILE A 2 -19.31 -2.54 -70.31
C ILE A 2 -19.87 -3.11 -68.99
N SER A 3 -19.13 -4.05 -68.41
CA SER A 3 -19.42 -4.53 -67.05
C SER A 3 -18.55 -3.74 -66.05
N ARG A 4 -19.18 -2.87 -65.29
CA ARG A 4 -18.53 -2.13 -64.22
C ARG A 4 -18.47 -3.02 -62.96
N LEU A 5 -17.28 -3.48 -62.64
CA LEU A 5 -17.00 -4.05 -61.31
C LEU A 5 -17.03 -2.95 -60.25
N LEU A 6 -18.02 -3.01 -59.41
CA LEU A 6 -18.11 -2.18 -58.21
C LEU A 6 -17.17 -2.76 -57.16
N LYS A 7 -16.01 -2.16 -56.96
CA LYS A 7 -15.15 -2.46 -55.84
C LYS A 7 -15.73 -1.80 -54.57
N VAL A 8 -16.37 -2.59 -53.73
CA VAL A 8 -16.74 -2.18 -52.39
C VAL A 8 -15.48 -2.23 -51.54
N LEU A 9 -14.92 -1.06 -51.25
CA LEU A 9 -13.87 -0.93 -50.22
C LEU A 9 -14.56 -1.04 -48.86
N LEU A 10 -14.43 -2.21 -48.25
CA LEU A 10 -14.80 -2.40 -46.85
C LEU A 10 -13.68 -1.80 -46.00
N ILE A 11 -13.81 -0.50 -45.62
CA ILE A 11 -12.95 0.11 -44.64
C ILE A 11 -13.44 -0.40 -43.28
N GLY A 12 -12.80 -1.46 -42.82
CA GLY A 12 -12.97 -1.94 -41.45
C GLY A 12 -12.45 -0.90 -40.47
N PHE A 13 -13.37 -0.13 -39.90
CA PHE A 13 -13.06 0.74 -38.76
C PHE A 13 -12.86 -0.15 -37.55
N ILE A 14 -11.61 -0.59 -37.32
CA ILE A 14 -11.24 -1.23 -36.07
C ILE A 14 -11.23 -0.12 -35.02
N LEU A 15 -12.38 0.08 -34.36
CA LEU A 15 -12.45 0.76 -33.09
C LEU A 15 -11.68 -0.10 -32.07
N SER A 16 -10.38 0.16 -31.94
CA SER A 16 -9.64 -0.29 -30.78
C SER A 16 -10.20 0.43 -29.54
N PHE A 17 -11.17 -0.21 -28.91
CA PHE A 17 -11.57 0.15 -27.54
C PHE A 17 -10.37 -0.17 -26.65
N SER A 18 -9.46 0.79 -26.52
CA SER A 18 -8.52 0.80 -25.40
C SER A 18 -9.38 1.00 -24.15
N VAL A 19 -9.84 -0.11 -23.58
CA VAL A 19 -10.32 -0.10 -22.19
C VAL A 19 -9.07 0.18 -21.36
N THR A 20 -8.79 1.46 -21.16
CA THR A 20 -7.93 1.86 -20.06
C THR A 20 -8.68 1.40 -18.82
N LEU A 21 -8.21 0.30 -18.24
CA LEU A 21 -8.63 -0.14 -16.92
C LEU A 21 -8.12 0.94 -15.96
N THR A 22 -8.84 2.05 -15.85
CA THR A 22 -8.64 2.99 -14.76
C THR A 22 -9.01 2.22 -13.51
N ALA A 23 -8.02 1.91 -12.70
CA ALA A 23 -8.29 1.40 -11.38
C ALA A 23 -9.18 2.44 -10.70
N PHE A 24 -10.46 2.11 -10.52
CA PHE A 24 -11.41 2.99 -9.84
C PHE A 24 -10.93 3.11 -8.40
N SER A 25 -10.82 4.34 -7.91
CA SER A 25 -10.60 4.59 -6.49
C SER A 25 -11.74 3.96 -5.68
N ALA A 26 -11.44 3.61 -4.43
CA ALA A 26 -12.43 3.09 -3.51
C ALA A 26 -13.56 4.10 -3.30
N THR A 27 -14.81 3.64 -3.37
CA THR A 27 -15.98 4.45 -3.02
C THR A 27 -15.96 4.82 -1.53
N GLU A 28 -16.73 5.82 -1.13
CA GLU A 28 -16.84 6.20 0.29
C GLU A 28 -17.31 5.02 1.17
N GLU A 29 -18.25 4.22 0.67
CA GLU A 29 -18.73 3.02 1.36
C GLU A 29 -17.63 1.98 1.55
N GLU A 30 -16.83 1.75 0.51
CA GLU A 30 -15.68 0.84 0.55
C GLU A 30 -14.58 1.35 1.49
N GLN A 31 -14.34 2.67 1.52
CA GLN A 31 -13.40 3.29 2.47
C GLN A 31 -13.85 3.08 3.92
N ILE A 32 -15.16 3.26 4.21
CA ILE A 32 -15.72 3.02 5.52
C ILE A 32 -15.60 1.53 5.90
N GLU A 33 -15.88 0.62 4.97
CA GLU A 33 -15.72 -0.83 5.20
C GLU A 33 -14.27 -1.16 5.57
N VAL A 34 -13.30 -0.63 4.82
CA VAL A 34 -11.86 -0.84 5.09
C VAL A 34 -11.47 -0.30 6.47
N LEU A 35 -11.93 0.89 6.84
CA LEU A 35 -11.64 1.47 8.15
C LEU A 35 -12.22 0.64 9.30
N LYS A 36 -13.44 0.10 9.13
CA LYS A 36 -14.06 -0.80 10.11
C LYS A 36 -13.28 -2.11 10.25
N ASP A 37 -12.85 -2.69 9.15
CA ASP A 37 -12.06 -3.93 9.14
C ASP A 37 -10.73 -3.74 9.89
N VAL A 38 -9.99 -2.68 9.59
CA VAL A 38 -8.73 -2.34 10.30
C VAL A 38 -9.00 -2.06 11.78
N SER A 39 -10.08 -1.35 12.12
CA SER A 39 -10.47 -1.08 13.51
C SER A 39 -10.77 -2.36 14.28
N ASN A 40 -11.52 -3.29 13.68
CA ASN A 40 -11.83 -4.58 14.28
C ASN A 40 -10.56 -5.39 14.52
N THR A 41 -9.64 -5.39 13.56
CA THR A 41 -8.35 -6.08 13.71
C THR A 41 -7.50 -5.46 14.83
N CYS A 42 -7.56 -4.15 15.04
CA CYS A 42 -6.97 -3.50 16.22
C CYS A 42 -7.55 -4.05 17.52
N ILE A 43 -8.87 -4.11 17.63
CA ILE A 43 -9.57 -4.58 18.83
C ILE A 43 -9.24 -6.06 19.11
N GLU A 44 -9.26 -6.91 18.09
CA GLU A 44 -8.88 -8.33 18.16
C GLU A 44 -7.46 -8.50 18.75
N ASN A 45 -6.56 -7.58 18.44
CA ASN A 45 -5.19 -7.57 18.95
C ASN A 45 -5.02 -6.73 20.23
N GLN A 46 -6.12 -6.40 20.93
CA GLN A 46 -6.13 -5.63 22.18
C GLN A 46 -5.44 -4.25 22.06
N ARG A 47 -5.61 -3.61 20.90
CA ARG A 47 -5.12 -2.26 20.62
C ARG A 47 -6.28 -1.32 20.33
N VAL A 48 -5.99 -0.02 20.42
CA VAL A 48 -6.89 1.04 19.98
C VAL A 48 -6.25 1.71 18.76
N CYS A 49 -7.00 1.80 17.65
CA CYS A 49 -6.60 2.56 16.49
C CYS A 49 -7.57 3.71 16.27
N LEU A 50 -7.03 4.89 16.14
CA LEU A 50 -7.76 6.08 15.72
C LEU A 50 -7.42 6.37 14.26
N PHE A 51 -8.35 7.02 13.55
CA PHE A 51 -8.13 7.42 12.17
C PHE A 51 -8.29 8.93 12.04
N LYS A 52 -7.40 9.55 11.30
CA LYS A 52 -7.45 10.98 11.02
C LYS A 52 -7.13 11.24 9.56
N THR A 53 -8.09 11.84 8.84
CA THR A 53 -7.87 12.28 7.46
C THR A 53 -7.13 13.62 7.45
N ILE A 54 -6.12 13.72 6.60
CA ILE A 54 -5.37 14.94 6.32
C ILE A 54 -5.69 15.38 4.90
N LYS A 55 -6.17 16.62 4.75
CA LYS A 55 -6.44 17.19 3.44
C LYS A 55 -5.12 17.44 2.68
N GLY A 56 -4.94 16.81 1.52
CA GLY A 56 -3.77 16.97 0.67
C GLY A 56 -3.72 15.93 -0.44
N ASN A 57 -3.00 16.26 -1.53
CA ASN A 57 -2.87 15.39 -2.71
C ASN A 57 -1.75 14.34 -2.57
N GLU A 58 -1.09 14.31 -1.43
CA GLU A 58 0.00 13.38 -1.16
C GLU A 58 -0.52 11.95 -1.12
N LEU A 59 0.24 11.04 -1.70
CA LEU A 59 -0.04 9.60 -1.65
C LEU A 59 0.69 9.01 -0.45
N ASN A 60 0.19 9.32 0.75
CA ASN A 60 0.84 8.92 1.99
C ASN A 60 -0.17 8.55 3.08
N ALA A 61 0.20 7.58 3.89
CA ALA A 61 -0.37 7.31 5.20
C ALA A 61 0.77 7.05 6.18
N TYR A 62 0.54 7.29 7.47
CA TYR A 62 1.52 6.99 8.52
C TYR A 62 0.84 6.87 9.88
N THR A 63 1.54 6.31 10.86
CA THR A 63 1.03 6.21 12.23
C THR A 63 2.00 6.75 13.27
N ASP A 64 1.45 7.28 14.36
CA ASP A 64 2.19 7.66 15.57
C ASP A 64 2.26 6.54 16.62
N GLY A 65 1.61 5.40 16.35
CA GLY A 65 1.48 4.24 17.23
C GLY A 65 0.10 4.07 17.85
N VAL A 66 -0.82 5.01 17.63
CA VAL A 66 -2.23 4.96 18.04
C VAL A 66 -3.14 5.45 16.92
N THR A 67 -2.77 6.53 16.25
CA THR A 67 -3.53 7.15 15.17
C THR A 67 -2.93 6.80 13.83
N ILE A 68 -3.74 6.35 12.90
CA ILE A 68 -3.40 6.23 11.48
C ILE A 68 -3.85 7.51 10.79
N PHE A 69 -2.90 8.25 10.25
CA PHE A 69 -3.11 9.47 9.48
C PHE A 69 -3.16 9.12 7.99
N ILE A 70 -4.21 9.56 7.30
CA ILE A 70 -4.49 9.20 5.91
C ILE A 70 -4.67 10.47 5.09
N TYR A 71 -3.80 10.71 4.11
CA TYR A 71 -3.99 11.82 3.18
C TYR A 71 -5.12 11.54 2.20
N THR A 72 -5.91 12.58 1.87
CA THR A 72 -7.05 12.44 0.93
C THR A 72 -6.59 11.94 -0.44
N GLY A 73 -5.37 12.25 -0.86
CA GLY A 73 -4.80 11.75 -2.12
C GLY A 73 -4.75 10.22 -2.23
N ILE A 74 -4.58 9.49 -1.11
CA ILE A 74 -4.69 8.02 -1.09
C ILE A 74 -6.14 7.59 -1.30
N LEU A 75 -7.09 8.20 -0.60
CA LEU A 75 -8.52 7.87 -0.68
C LEU A 75 -9.08 8.09 -2.09
N GLU A 76 -8.55 9.06 -2.81
CA GLU A 76 -8.96 9.41 -4.18
C GLU A 76 -8.34 8.53 -5.27
N ARG A 77 -7.30 7.75 -4.98
CA ARG A 77 -6.50 7.08 -6.02
C ARG A 77 -6.32 5.59 -5.84
N LEU A 78 -6.45 5.07 -4.63
CA LEU A 78 -6.28 3.64 -4.39
C LEU A 78 -7.61 2.90 -4.52
N SER A 79 -7.56 1.72 -5.09
CA SER A 79 -8.68 0.77 -5.04
C SER A 79 -8.91 0.31 -3.58
N LYS A 80 -10.07 -0.29 -3.32
CA LYS A 80 -10.43 -0.85 -2.00
C LYS A 80 -9.33 -1.73 -1.41
N ASP A 81 -8.81 -2.66 -2.20
CA ASP A 81 -7.83 -3.64 -1.71
C ASP A 81 -6.43 -3.05 -1.55
N GLU A 82 -6.03 -2.11 -2.41
CA GLU A 82 -4.80 -1.34 -2.22
C GLU A 82 -4.89 -0.47 -0.96
N LEU A 83 -6.01 0.24 -0.75
CA LEU A 83 -6.25 1.03 0.46
C LEU A 83 -6.20 0.16 1.71
N ARG A 84 -6.92 -0.98 1.70
CA ARG A 84 -6.88 -1.95 2.79
C ARG A 84 -5.45 -2.37 3.08
N SER A 85 -4.69 -2.73 2.06
CA SER A 85 -3.31 -3.21 2.22
C SER A 85 -2.39 -2.16 2.82
N ILE A 86 -2.49 -0.90 2.40
CA ILE A 86 -1.73 0.21 2.98
C ILE A 86 -2.14 0.46 4.45
N LEU A 87 -3.44 0.43 4.77
CA LEU A 87 -3.88 0.62 6.15
C LEU A 87 -3.51 -0.55 7.07
N TYR A 88 -3.44 -1.78 6.56
CA TYR A 88 -2.90 -2.92 7.30
C TYR A 88 -1.39 -2.81 7.54
N HIS A 89 -0.65 -2.19 6.62
CA HIS A 89 0.76 -1.86 6.86
C HIS A 89 0.92 -0.86 8.01
N GLU A 90 0.11 0.20 8.06
CA GLU A 90 0.12 1.15 9.17
C GLU A 90 -0.34 0.49 10.50
N LEU A 91 -1.33 -0.39 10.43
CA LEU A 91 -1.75 -1.21 11.57
C LEU A 91 -0.60 -2.09 12.08
N ALA A 92 0.17 -2.71 11.19
CA ALA A 92 1.32 -3.53 11.58
C ALA A 92 2.36 -2.71 12.35
N HIS A 93 2.59 -1.46 11.97
CA HIS A 93 3.44 -0.56 12.75
C HIS A 93 2.91 -0.32 14.17
N ILE A 94 1.59 -0.23 14.37
CA ILE A 94 0.95 -0.11 15.69
C ILE A 94 1.13 -1.39 16.49
N LEU A 95 0.80 -2.54 15.91
CA LEU A 95 0.87 -3.84 16.59
C LEU A 95 2.29 -4.19 17.03
N LEU A 96 3.28 -3.89 16.19
CA LEU A 96 4.71 -4.11 16.45
C LEU A 96 5.35 -2.99 17.27
N GLN A 97 4.59 -1.95 17.63
CA GLN A 97 5.04 -0.81 18.43
C GLN A 97 6.25 -0.07 17.82
N HIS A 98 6.35 0.00 16.49
CA HIS A 98 7.50 0.60 15.81
C HIS A 98 7.73 2.08 16.17
N PRO A 99 6.70 2.95 16.29
CA PRO A 99 6.90 4.32 16.74
C PRO A 99 7.46 4.42 18.15
N GLN A 100 7.02 3.54 19.07
CA GLN A 100 7.54 3.49 20.43
C GLN A 100 9.00 3.00 20.45
N ARG A 101 9.30 1.88 19.78
CA ARG A 101 10.67 1.34 19.66
C ARG A 101 11.63 2.37 19.07
N THR A 102 11.17 3.16 18.10
CA THR A 102 11.97 4.26 17.51
C THR A 102 12.22 5.38 18.51
N ARG A 103 11.21 5.80 19.30
CA ARG A 103 11.40 6.80 20.36
C ARG A 103 12.38 6.31 21.43
N GLU A 104 12.25 5.06 21.86
CA GLU A 104 13.16 4.45 22.83
C GLU A 104 14.60 4.40 22.32
N LEU A 105 14.80 4.06 21.04
CA LEU A 105 16.11 4.09 20.41
C LEU A 105 16.72 5.51 20.42
N LEU A 106 15.93 6.54 20.08
CA LEU A 106 16.39 7.93 20.05
C LEU A 106 16.65 8.51 21.45
N ASN A 107 15.99 7.99 22.49
CA ASN A 107 16.12 8.43 23.87
C ASN A 107 17.26 7.74 24.63
N LYS A 108 18.03 6.86 24.00
CA LYS A 108 19.23 6.28 24.62
C LYS A 108 20.24 7.36 24.99
N ARG A 109 20.93 7.16 26.10
CA ARG A 109 21.95 8.12 26.60
C ARG A 109 23.14 8.29 25.66
N LEU A 110 23.42 7.30 24.83
CA LEU A 110 24.51 7.36 23.84
C LEU A 110 23.95 7.77 22.49
N PRO A 111 24.67 8.62 21.75
CA PRO A 111 24.28 8.97 20.40
C PRO A 111 24.22 7.73 19.51
N ILE A 112 23.10 7.55 18.80
CA ILE A 112 22.98 6.49 17.79
C ILE A 112 23.64 6.94 16.50
N SER A 113 24.29 6.02 15.80
CA SER A 113 24.82 6.30 14.48
C SER A 113 23.70 6.42 13.44
N MET A 114 23.96 7.18 12.39
CA MET A 114 23.03 7.24 11.23
C MET A 114 22.78 5.87 10.62
N TRP A 115 23.77 4.99 10.62
CA TRP A 115 23.65 3.63 10.10
C TRP A 115 22.72 2.78 10.99
N GLU A 116 22.85 2.88 12.30
CA GLU A 116 22.00 2.15 13.26
C GLU A 116 20.54 2.62 13.16
N PHE A 117 20.31 3.93 13.08
CA PHE A 117 18.97 4.48 12.85
C PHE A 117 18.36 3.99 11.53
N LYS A 118 19.14 4.04 10.45
CA LYS A 118 18.71 3.55 9.14
C LYS A 118 18.35 2.06 9.17
N SER A 119 19.22 1.23 9.78
CA SER A 119 18.99 -0.20 9.89
C SER A 119 17.71 -0.51 10.67
N HIS A 120 17.49 0.20 11.78
CA HIS A 120 16.28 0.08 12.59
C HIS A 120 15.02 0.42 11.77
N LYS A 121 15.04 1.54 11.03
CA LYS A 121 13.90 1.95 10.19
C LYS A 121 13.62 0.95 9.08
N VAL A 122 14.64 0.50 8.36
CA VAL A 122 14.53 -0.51 7.29
C VAL A 122 13.95 -1.82 7.83
N TYR A 123 14.41 -2.27 9.00
CA TYR A 123 13.90 -3.47 9.65
C TYR A 123 12.42 -3.35 10.01
N ASN A 124 12.00 -2.22 10.59
CA ASN A 124 10.60 -1.96 10.92
C ASN A 124 9.69 -2.02 9.68
N GLU A 125 10.13 -1.52 8.53
CA GLU A 125 9.35 -1.60 7.30
C GLU A 125 9.17 -3.05 6.83
N ILE A 126 10.23 -3.86 6.89
CA ILE A 126 10.17 -5.27 6.50
C ILE A 126 9.25 -6.07 7.45
N GLU A 127 9.33 -5.80 8.77
CA GLU A 127 8.42 -6.41 9.74
C GLU A 127 6.95 -6.00 9.49
N ALA A 128 6.70 -4.71 9.19
CA ALA A 128 5.37 -4.21 8.90
C ALA A 128 4.79 -4.81 7.62
N ASP A 129 5.56 -4.86 6.53
CA ASP A 129 5.15 -5.52 5.30
C ASP A 129 4.80 -7.00 5.52
N THR A 130 5.64 -7.69 6.28
CA THR A 130 5.46 -9.10 6.59
C THR A 130 4.18 -9.34 7.38
N LEU A 131 3.98 -8.61 8.48
CA LEU A 131 2.79 -8.77 9.32
C LEU A 131 1.52 -8.35 8.58
N ALA A 132 1.55 -7.24 7.84
CA ALA A 132 0.40 -6.79 7.05
C ALA A 132 -0.05 -7.83 6.03
N THR A 133 0.89 -8.40 5.27
CA THR A 133 0.62 -9.45 4.30
C THR A 133 0.01 -10.69 4.97
N HIS A 134 0.57 -11.14 6.09
CA HIS A 134 0.01 -12.27 6.84
C HIS A 134 -1.40 -11.99 7.36
N LEU A 135 -1.66 -10.82 7.93
CA LEU A 135 -2.99 -10.46 8.43
C LEU A 135 -4.03 -10.43 7.31
N LEU A 136 -3.71 -9.82 6.17
CA LEU A 136 -4.60 -9.77 5.01
C LEU A 136 -4.97 -11.17 4.54
N LEU A 137 -3.98 -12.01 4.27
CA LEU A 137 -4.18 -13.36 3.74
C LEU A 137 -4.91 -14.26 4.75
N SER A 138 -4.61 -14.17 6.05
CA SER A 138 -5.29 -14.94 7.10
C SER A 138 -6.77 -14.58 7.25
N LYS A 139 -7.15 -13.35 6.88
CA LYS A 139 -8.55 -12.88 6.86
C LYS A 139 -9.25 -13.11 5.51
N GLY A 140 -8.59 -13.75 4.56
CA GLY A 140 -9.12 -14.01 3.22
C GLY A 140 -9.20 -12.77 2.33
N HIS A 141 -8.46 -11.72 2.65
CA HIS A 141 -8.34 -10.54 1.81
C HIS A 141 -7.18 -10.70 0.82
N PRO A 142 -7.33 -10.25 -0.43
CA PRO A 142 -6.19 -10.21 -1.34
C PRO A 142 -5.14 -9.23 -0.80
N SER A 143 -3.89 -9.65 -0.79
CA SER A 143 -2.79 -8.72 -0.55
C SER A 143 -2.53 -7.94 -1.83
N LYS A 144 -2.71 -6.63 -1.77
CA LYS A 144 -2.38 -5.67 -2.83
C LYS A 144 -1.35 -4.65 -2.33
N LEU A 145 -0.55 -5.06 -1.33
CA LEU A 145 0.44 -4.17 -0.72
C LEU A 145 1.55 -3.82 -1.70
N ASP A 146 1.98 -4.77 -2.52
CA ASP A 146 2.98 -4.54 -3.55
C ASP A 146 2.50 -3.56 -4.63
N GLU A 147 1.26 -3.70 -5.11
CA GLU A 147 0.62 -2.80 -6.07
C GLU A 147 0.42 -1.41 -5.46
N GLY A 148 -0.11 -1.34 -4.22
CA GLY A 148 -0.29 -0.10 -3.49
C GLY A 148 1.03 0.66 -3.29
N LEU A 149 2.10 -0.03 -2.89
CA LEU A 149 3.43 0.57 -2.74
C LEU A 149 3.98 1.12 -4.06
N LEU A 150 3.81 0.39 -5.17
CA LEU A 150 4.22 0.85 -6.49
C LEU A 150 3.43 2.08 -6.94
N ARG A 151 2.18 2.20 -6.54
CA ARG A 151 1.32 3.33 -6.89
C ARG A 151 1.61 4.59 -6.08
N ILE A 152 1.89 4.46 -4.77
CA ILE A 152 2.14 5.61 -3.90
C ILE A 152 3.56 6.16 -4.00
N VAL A 153 4.55 5.35 -4.38
CA VAL A 153 5.94 5.77 -4.49
C VAL A 153 6.19 6.38 -5.88
N PRO A 154 6.67 7.62 -5.98
CA PRO A 154 7.02 8.22 -7.26
C PRO A 154 8.04 7.37 -8.01
N GLU A 155 7.85 7.18 -9.32
CA GLU A 155 8.65 6.30 -10.19
C GLU A 155 10.17 6.47 -10.01
N LYS A 156 10.63 7.71 -9.91
CA LYS A 156 12.05 8.04 -9.69
C LYS A 156 12.64 7.48 -8.38
N PHE A 157 11.83 7.01 -7.45
CA PHE A 157 12.25 6.47 -6.15
C PHE A 157 12.03 4.96 -6.01
N ILE A 158 11.32 4.30 -6.93
CA ILE A 158 10.95 2.87 -6.82
C ILE A 158 12.16 1.97 -6.53
N GLY A 159 13.28 2.19 -7.21
CA GLY A 159 14.50 1.39 -7.02
C GLY A 159 15.44 1.91 -5.93
N LYS A 160 15.14 3.05 -5.31
CA LYS A 160 16.04 3.72 -4.37
C LYS A 160 15.69 3.41 -2.92
N GLN A 161 16.70 3.09 -2.14
CA GLN A 161 16.58 3.04 -0.70
C GLN A 161 16.74 4.46 -0.12
N THR A 162 15.84 4.83 0.79
CA THR A 162 15.94 6.10 1.54
C THR A 162 16.55 5.86 2.92
N LEU A 163 16.60 6.91 3.73
CA LEU A 163 17.04 6.82 5.12
C LEU A 163 16.08 6.00 5.98
N THR A 164 14.79 6.05 5.66
CA THR A 164 13.72 5.47 6.47
C THR A 164 13.05 4.26 5.85
N HIS A 165 13.22 4.02 4.54
CA HIS A 165 12.55 2.92 3.85
C HIS A 165 13.53 2.14 2.97
N PRO A 166 13.39 0.79 2.91
CA PRO A 166 14.03 -0.03 1.88
C PRO A 166 13.59 0.42 0.49
N SER A 167 14.28 -0.03 -0.55
CA SER A 167 13.76 0.19 -1.91
C SER A 167 12.42 -0.51 -2.08
N THR A 168 11.49 0.14 -2.81
CA THR A 168 10.17 -0.45 -3.10
C THR A 168 10.31 -1.81 -3.77
N ILE A 169 11.31 -2.00 -4.65
CA ILE A 169 11.59 -3.28 -5.29
C ILE A 169 11.91 -4.36 -4.25
N SER A 170 12.70 -4.05 -3.22
CA SER A 170 13.02 -5.02 -2.16
C SER A 170 11.80 -5.38 -1.32
N ARG A 171 10.95 -4.40 -1.02
CA ARG A 171 9.68 -4.60 -0.31
C ARG A 171 8.74 -5.50 -1.10
N VAL A 172 8.50 -5.18 -2.37
CA VAL A 172 7.67 -5.98 -3.30
C VAL A 172 8.14 -7.43 -3.40
N LYS A 173 9.46 -7.66 -3.53
CA LYS A 173 10.00 -9.02 -3.55
C LYS A 173 9.73 -9.79 -2.26
N ASN A 174 9.82 -9.14 -1.10
CA ASN A 174 9.53 -9.76 0.17
C ASN A 174 8.05 -10.13 0.30
N ILE A 175 7.14 -9.20 -0.04
CA ILE A 175 5.69 -9.40 -0.01
C ILE A 175 5.30 -10.59 -0.88
N ARG A 176 5.71 -10.61 -2.15
CA ARG A 176 5.41 -11.71 -3.09
C ARG A 176 5.92 -13.06 -2.64
N LYS A 177 7.07 -13.09 -1.95
CA LYS A 177 7.58 -14.33 -1.37
C LYS A 177 6.65 -14.88 -0.28
N ILE A 178 6.04 -14.02 0.51
CA ILE A 178 5.07 -14.42 1.55
C ILE A 178 3.78 -14.90 0.90
N GLU A 179 3.25 -14.20 -0.09
CA GLU A 179 2.04 -14.58 -0.82
C GLU A 179 2.13 -16.00 -1.40
N VAL A 180 3.25 -16.34 -2.06
CA VAL A 180 3.48 -17.69 -2.61
C VAL A 180 3.45 -18.79 -1.53
N MET A 181 3.69 -18.47 -0.25
CA MET A 181 3.59 -19.46 0.83
C MET A 181 2.14 -19.75 1.25
N TYR A 182 1.22 -18.83 0.98
CA TYR A 182 -0.22 -19.01 1.24
C TYR A 182 -0.99 -19.67 0.09
N ASP A 183 -0.45 -19.64 -1.13
CA ASP A 183 -1.05 -20.27 -2.32
C ASP A 183 -0.81 -21.81 -2.37
N ARG A 184 -0.16 -22.39 -1.36
CA ARG A 184 0.12 -23.83 -1.22
C ARG A 184 -0.82 -24.51 -0.25
#